data_9c25a002bebd4fca2644d397af6be14b
#
_entry.id   9c25a002bebd4fca2644d397af6be14b
#
_cell.length_a   1.000
_cell.length_b   1.000
_cell.length_c   1.000
_cell.angle_alpha   90.00
_cell.angle_beta   90.00
_cell.angle_gamma   90.00
#
_symmetry.space_group_name_H-M   'P 1'
#
loop_
_entity.id
_entity.type
_entity.pdbx_description
1 polymer ?
#
loop_
_entity_poly.entity_id
_entity_poly.type
_entity_poly.pdbx_seq_one_letter_code
_entity_poly.pdbx_strand_id
1 'polypeptide(L)'
;MRVLFVEDDPSVAQMYKLKLELDGYDVEVASDGEQALEIARREAPDIIFLDIRLPKLDGFGVLEALRKDPKTESLPVVILSNHSEKQLVERGLQLGALDYLIKTQTTPARLSSGLETWLKE
;
A
#
# COMPACT_ATOMS: atom_id res chain seq x y z
N MET A 1 9.53 -0.55 12.45
CA MET A 1 8.59 0.10 11.53
C MET A 1 7.83 -0.94 10.74
N ARG A 2 6.53 -0.87 10.78
CA ARG A 2 5.64 -1.87 10.18
C ARG A 2 5.10 -1.41 8.84
N VAL A 3 5.19 -2.29 7.84
CA VAL A 3 4.69 -2.04 6.48
C VAL A 3 3.63 -3.08 6.16
N LEU A 4 2.47 -2.64 5.70
CA LEU A 4 1.46 -3.52 5.13
C LEU A 4 1.56 -3.43 3.62
N PHE A 5 1.81 -4.56 2.97
CA PHE A 5 1.95 -4.64 1.52
C PHE A 5 0.78 -5.42 0.95
N VAL A 6 -0.10 -4.75 0.20
CA VAL A 6 -1.34 -5.35 -0.31
C VAL A 6 -1.17 -5.68 -1.78
N GLU A 7 -1.03 -6.97 -2.08
CA GLU A 7 -0.72 -7.47 -3.41
C GLU A 7 -1.24 -8.90 -3.54
N ASP A 8 -2.01 -9.18 -4.59
CA ASP A 8 -2.57 -10.52 -4.77
C ASP A 8 -1.65 -11.48 -5.53
N ASP A 9 -0.61 -10.98 -6.18
CA ASP A 9 0.40 -11.84 -6.84
C ASP A 9 1.47 -12.22 -5.82
N PRO A 10 1.56 -13.52 -5.44
CA PRO A 10 2.51 -13.94 -4.42
C PRO A 10 3.97 -13.69 -4.78
N SER A 11 4.32 -13.79 -6.06
CA SER A 11 5.70 -13.58 -6.51
C SER A 11 6.10 -12.11 -6.35
N VAL A 12 5.22 -11.20 -6.72
CA VAL A 12 5.47 -9.77 -6.58
C VAL A 12 5.54 -9.40 -5.11
N ALA A 13 4.58 -9.88 -4.31
CA ALA A 13 4.56 -9.60 -2.87
C ALA A 13 5.84 -10.07 -2.20
N GLN A 14 6.30 -11.27 -2.53
CA GLN A 14 7.51 -11.85 -1.93
C GLN A 14 8.76 -11.04 -2.29
N MET A 15 8.84 -10.59 -3.53
CA MET A 15 9.97 -9.80 -4.00
C MET A 15 10.11 -8.50 -3.20
N TYR A 16 9.01 -7.77 -3.03
CA TYR A 16 9.02 -6.54 -2.26
C TYR A 16 9.25 -6.79 -0.78
N LYS A 17 8.60 -7.81 -0.23
CA LYS A 17 8.76 -8.16 1.18
C LYS A 17 10.22 -8.46 1.51
N LEU A 18 10.87 -9.27 0.67
CA LEU A 18 12.26 -9.65 0.91
C LEU A 18 13.16 -8.41 0.99
N LYS A 19 13.04 -7.50 0.04
CA LYS A 19 13.89 -6.30 0.05
C LYS A 19 13.61 -5.41 1.25
N LEU A 20 12.35 -5.19 1.56
CA LEU A 20 11.99 -4.33 2.69
C LEU A 20 12.46 -4.93 4.02
N GLU A 21 12.34 -6.24 4.17
CA GLU A 21 12.82 -6.90 5.39
C GLU A 21 14.35 -6.85 5.50
N LEU A 22 15.05 -6.98 4.37
CA LEU A 22 16.51 -6.82 4.36
C LEU A 22 16.93 -5.41 4.82
N ASP A 23 16.09 -4.43 4.57
CA ASP A 23 16.37 -3.06 4.96
C ASP A 23 15.83 -2.71 6.35
N GLY A 24 15.35 -3.70 7.09
CA GLY A 24 15.00 -3.53 8.50
C GLY A 24 13.53 -3.25 8.80
N TYR A 25 12.65 -3.35 7.81
CA TYR A 25 11.22 -3.14 8.02
C TYR A 25 10.51 -4.44 8.34
N ASP A 26 9.48 -4.38 9.17
CA ASP A 26 8.58 -5.52 9.43
C ASP A 26 7.45 -5.47 8.39
N VAL A 27 7.33 -6.50 7.57
CA VAL A 27 6.38 -6.50 6.46
C VAL A 27 5.34 -7.59 6.63
N GLU A 28 4.08 -7.20 6.57
CA GLU A 28 2.98 -8.13 6.48
C GLU A 28 2.31 -7.97 5.12
N VAL A 29 1.92 -9.09 4.51
CA VAL A 29 1.31 -9.09 3.17
C VAL A 29 -0.16 -9.44 3.29
N ALA A 30 -1.01 -8.66 2.63
CA ALA A 30 -2.41 -8.99 2.43
C ALA A 30 -2.63 -9.31 0.96
N SER A 31 -3.37 -10.36 0.67
CA SER A 31 -3.60 -10.81 -0.70
C SER A 31 -4.95 -10.38 -1.27
N ASP A 32 -5.80 -9.76 -0.48
CA ASP A 32 -7.08 -9.21 -0.94
C ASP A 32 -7.46 -8.00 -0.08
N GLY A 33 -8.49 -7.29 -0.52
CA GLY A 33 -8.87 -6.04 0.14
C GLY A 33 -9.48 -6.24 1.51
N GLU A 34 -10.21 -7.33 1.73
CA GLU A 34 -10.79 -7.61 3.05
C GLU A 34 -9.70 -7.91 4.07
N GLN A 35 -8.72 -8.71 3.68
CA GLN A 35 -7.60 -9.03 4.53
C GLN A 35 -6.80 -7.76 4.86
N ALA A 36 -6.64 -6.88 3.88
CA ALA A 36 -5.93 -5.61 4.08
C ALA A 36 -6.60 -4.77 5.15
N LEU A 37 -7.93 -4.65 5.13
CA LEU A 37 -8.66 -3.88 6.14
C LEU A 37 -8.53 -4.51 7.53
N GLU A 38 -8.63 -5.83 7.61
CA GLU A 38 -8.49 -6.53 8.89
C GLU A 38 -7.12 -6.27 9.51
N ILE A 39 -6.06 -6.41 8.71
CA ILE A 39 -4.70 -6.21 9.19
C ILE A 39 -4.48 -4.74 9.58
N ALA A 40 -4.96 -3.81 8.76
CA ALA A 40 -4.79 -2.39 9.02
C ALA A 40 -5.42 -1.99 10.36
N ARG A 41 -6.61 -2.51 10.66
CA ARG A 41 -7.30 -2.21 11.90
C ARG A 41 -6.63 -2.85 13.12
N ARG A 42 -6.12 -4.07 12.95
CA ARG A 42 -5.51 -4.83 14.04
C ARG A 42 -4.09 -4.37 14.35
N GLU A 43 -3.29 -4.16 13.32
CA GLU A 43 -1.85 -3.94 13.48
C GLU A 43 -1.44 -2.48 13.43
N ALA A 44 -2.30 -1.60 12.91
CA ALA A 44 -1.99 -0.18 12.76
C ALA A 44 -0.60 0.04 12.15
N PRO A 45 -0.38 -0.39 10.88
CA PRO A 45 0.94 -0.25 10.27
C PRO A 45 1.33 1.22 10.12
N ASP A 46 2.62 1.46 9.98
CA ASP A 46 3.13 2.81 9.78
C ASP A 46 2.88 3.32 8.35
N ILE A 47 2.79 2.41 7.39
CA ILE A 47 2.49 2.74 6.00
C ILE A 47 1.87 1.53 5.31
N ILE A 48 1.01 1.80 4.33
CA ILE A 48 0.36 0.77 3.51
C ILE A 48 0.72 1.00 2.05
N PHE A 49 1.23 -0.02 1.38
CA PHE A 49 1.37 -0.04 -0.07
C PHE A 49 0.21 -0.84 -0.63
N LEU A 50 -0.55 -0.24 -1.54
CA LEU A 50 -1.88 -0.73 -1.90
C LEU A 50 -2.02 -0.82 -3.41
N ASP A 51 -2.27 -2.04 -3.92
CA ASP A 51 -2.64 -2.21 -5.32
C ASP A 51 -4.12 -1.87 -5.50
N ILE A 52 -4.49 -1.45 -6.71
CA ILE A 52 -5.88 -1.15 -7.04
C ILE A 52 -6.65 -2.42 -7.39
N ARG A 53 -6.07 -3.29 -8.22
CA ARG A 53 -6.73 -4.52 -8.68
C ARG A 53 -6.53 -5.63 -7.66
N LEU A 54 -7.54 -5.84 -6.82
CA LEU A 54 -7.51 -6.84 -5.76
C LEU A 54 -8.79 -7.65 -5.78
N PRO A 55 -8.73 -8.93 -5.38
CA PRO A 55 -9.95 -9.72 -5.17
C PRO A 55 -10.75 -9.18 -3.99
N LYS A 56 -12.04 -9.50 -3.99
CA LYS A 56 -13.00 -9.22 -2.92
C LYS A 56 -13.34 -7.74 -2.77
N LEU A 57 -12.34 -6.91 -2.52
CA LEU A 57 -12.51 -5.47 -2.38
C LEU A 57 -11.30 -4.80 -3.02
N ASP A 58 -11.52 -3.99 -4.04
CA ASP A 58 -10.40 -3.37 -4.75
C ASP A 58 -9.72 -2.27 -3.93
N GLY A 59 -8.59 -1.76 -4.44
CA GLY A 59 -7.78 -0.80 -3.71
C GLY A 59 -8.50 0.50 -3.39
N PHE A 60 -9.34 0.99 -4.28
CA PHE A 60 -10.10 2.20 -3.98
C PHE A 60 -11.12 1.94 -2.87
N GLY A 61 -11.76 0.76 -2.89
CA GLY A 61 -12.67 0.38 -1.81
C GLY A 61 -11.96 0.27 -0.47
N VAL A 62 -10.75 -0.29 -0.47
CA VAL A 62 -9.94 -0.35 0.75
C VAL A 62 -9.62 1.06 1.25
N LEU A 63 -9.18 1.94 0.36
CA LEU A 63 -8.79 3.30 0.73
C LEU A 63 -9.98 4.09 1.28
N GLU A 64 -11.14 3.97 0.63
CA GLU A 64 -12.36 4.61 1.13
C GLU A 64 -12.72 4.13 2.53
N ALA A 65 -12.66 2.82 2.74
CA ALA A 65 -12.98 2.23 4.05
C ALA A 65 -12.01 2.69 5.13
N LEU A 66 -10.71 2.76 4.79
CA LEU A 66 -9.70 3.25 5.72
C LEU A 66 -9.98 4.70 6.15
N ARG A 67 -10.36 5.54 5.21
CA ARG A 67 -10.60 6.97 5.50
C ARG A 67 -11.86 7.22 6.30
N LYS A 68 -12.81 6.27 6.30
CA LYS A 68 -14.07 6.39 7.05
C LYS A 68 -13.99 5.85 8.47
N ASP A 69 -12.95 5.09 8.78
CA ASP A 69 -12.77 4.46 10.10
C ASP A 69 -11.82 5.31 10.95
N PRO A 70 -12.28 5.81 12.11
CA PRO A 70 -11.41 6.64 12.97
C PRO A 70 -10.10 5.96 13.35
N LYS A 71 -10.05 4.62 13.39
CA LYS A 71 -8.84 3.89 13.74
C LYS A 71 -7.80 3.92 12.63
N THR A 72 -8.21 4.15 11.38
CA THR A 72 -7.32 4.03 10.23
C THR A 72 -7.30 5.25 9.33
N GLU A 73 -8.10 6.27 9.64
CA GLU A 73 -8.30 7.41 8.73
C GLU A 73 -7.02 8.19 8.42
N SER A 74 -6.04 8.14 9.30
CA SER A 74 -4.79 8.89 9.13
C SER A 74 -3.62 8.01 8.70
N LEU A 75 -3.84 6.72 8.46
CA LEU A 75 -2.75 5.83 8.05
C LEU A 75 -2.21 6.26 6.69
N PRO A 76 -0.87 6.41 6.54
CA PRO A 76 -0.27 6.73 5.25
C PRO A 76 -0.47 5.60 4.25
N VAL A 77 -0.94 5.94 3.04
CA VAL A 77 -1.16 4.96 1.97
C VAL A 77 -0.46 5.45 0.71
N VAL A 78 0.33 4.58 0.10
CA VAL A 78 0.94 4.79 -1.20
C VAL A 78 0.35 3.74 -2.14
N ILE A 79 -0.23 4.17 -3.26
CA ILE A 79 -0.76 3.24 -4.25
C ILE A 79 0.37 2.76 -5.14
N LEU A 80 0.42 1.45 -5.37
CA LEU A 80 1.42 0.82 -6.23
C LEU A 80 0.67 -0.06 -7.22
N SER A 81 0.56 0.39 -8.48
CA SER A 81 -0.30 -0.24 -9.47
C SER A 81 0.29 -0.12 -10.87
N ASN A 82 -0.13 -1.01 -11.77
CA ASN A 82 0.22 -0.88 -13.19
C ASN A 82 -0.76 0.00 -13.96
N HIS A 83 -1.80 0.49 -13.31
CA HIS A 83 -2.81 1.32 -13.95
C HIS A 83 -2.44 2.80 -13.83
N SER A 84 -2.05 3.40 -14.95
CA SER A 84 -1.53 4.77 -14.97
C SER A 84 -2.52 5.78 -15.57
N GLU A 85 -3.76 5.37 -15.80
CA GLU A 85 -4.77 6.28 -16.33
C GLU A 85 -4.95 7.48 -15.40
N LYS A 86 -4.97 8.66 -15.98
CA LYS A 86 -5.03 9.91 -15.23
C LYS A 86 -6.18 9.95 -14.22
N GLN A 87 -7.33 9.44 -14.63
CA GLN A 87 -8.52 9.43 -13.77
C GLN A 87 -8.32 8.58 -12.52
N LEU A 88 -7.63 7.45 -12.67
CA LEU A 88 -7.35 6.57 -11.52
C LEU A 88 -6.34 7.20 -10.58
N VAL A 89 -5.31 7.83 -11.14
CA VAL A 89 -4.29 8.52 -10.34
C VAL A 89 -4.96 9.65 -9.53
N GLU A 90 -5.78 10.44 -10.19
CA GLU A 90 -6.47 11.56 -9.53
C GLU A 90 -7.40 11.05 -8.42
N ARG A 91 -8.13 9.96 -8.68
CA ARG A 91 -9.03 9.38 -7.68
C ARG A 91 -8.26 8.91 -6.44
N GLY A 92 -7.13 8.23 -6.64
CA GLY A 92 -6.30 7.77 -5.53
C GLY A 92 -5.82 8.92 -4.67
N LEU A 93 -5.32 9.97 -5.30
CA LEU A 93 -4.82 11.14 -4.57
C LEU A 93 -5.95 11.88 -3.86
N GLN A 94 -7.13 11.99 -4.48
CA GLN A 94 -8.29 12.61 -3.86
C GLN A 94 -8.77 11.84 -2.63
N LEU A 95 -8.61 10.52 -2.63
CA LEU A 95 -8.95 9.69 -1.48
C LEU A 95 -7.88 9.71 -0.39
N GLY A 96 -6.85 10.53 -0.56
CA GLY A 96 -5.86 10.75 0.47
C GLY A 96 -4.61 9.90 0.38
N ALA A 97 -4.34 9.25 -0.77
CA ALA A 97 -3.07 8.56 -0.95
C ALA A 97 -1.94 9.59 -0.99
N LEU A 98 -0.82 9.28 -0.37
CA LEU A 98 0.36 10.15 -0.37
C LEU A 98 1.01 10.18 -1.74
N ASP A 99 0.96 9.07 -2.47
CA ASP A 99 1.61 8.97 -3.76
C ASP A 99 0.95 7.85 -4.56
N TYR A 100 1.21 7.85 -5.85
CA TYR A 100 0.70 6.85 -6.77
C TYR A 100 1.86 6.41 -7.66
N LEU A 101 2.35 5.20 -7.45
CA LEU A 101 3.51 4.66 -8.15
C LEU A 101 3.07 3.63 -9.18
N ILE A 102 3.75 3.62 -10.31
CA ILE A 102 3.49 2.65 -11.38
C ILE A 102 4.47 1.48 -11.22
N LYS A 103 3.96 0.27 -11.07
CA LYS A 103 4.79 -0.92 -10.80
C LYS A 103 5.90 -1.13 -11.82
N THR A 104 5.61 -0.93 -13.11
CA THR A 104 6.61 -1.12 -14.17
C THR A 104 7.71 -0.08 -14.13
N GLN A 105 7.53 1.00 -13.38
CA GLN A 105 8.51 2.09 -13.24
C GLN A 105 9.11 2.13 -11.83
N THR A 106 8.89 1.10 -11.05
CA THR A 106 9.32 1.04 -9.65
C THR A 106 10.03 -0.28 -9.39
N THR A 107 11.03 -0.25 -8.52
CA THR A 107 11.73 -1.46 -8.07
C THR A 107 11.61 -1.56 -6.55
N PRO A 108 11.83 -2.76 -5.98
CA PRO A 108 11.84 -2.89 -4.52
C PRO A 108 12.84 -1.95 -3.85
N ALA A 109 14.01 -1.74 -4.47
CA ALA A 109 15.02 -0.84 -3.93
C ALA A 109 14.52 0.61 -3.88
N ARG A 110 13.84 1.06 -4.94
CA ARG A 110 13.29 2.42 -4.99
C ARG A 110 12.18 2.60 -3.97
N LEU A 111 11.34 1.58 -3.80
CA LEU A 111 10.27 1.63 -2.81
C LEU A 111 10.87 1.74 -1.41
N SER A 112 11.87 0.93 -1.12
CA SER A 112 12.53 0.94 0.18
C SER A 112 13.17 2.31 0.46
N SER A 113 13.88 2.87 -0.50
CA SER A 113 14.50 4.19 -0.29
C SER A 113 13.46 5.31 -0.20
N GLY A 114 12.31 5.15 -0.85
CA GLY A 114 11.22 6.12 -0.75
C GLY A 114 10.55 6.15 0.61
N LEU A 115 10.62 5.05 1.37
CA LEU A 115 10.00 4.98 2.69
C LEU A 115 10.45 6.09 3.62
N GLU A 116 11.73 6.43 3.60
CA GLU A 116 12.23 7.52 4.43
C GLU A 116 11.52 8.83 4.14
N THR A 117 11.27 9.11 2.86
CA THR A 117 10.59 10.32 2.44
C THR A 117 9.12 10.34 2.88
N TRP A 118 8.40 9.23 2.67
CA TRP A 118 6.98 9.18 2.99
C TRP A 118 6.71 9.19 4.49
N LEU A 119 7.61 8.62 5.28
CA LEU A 119 7.45 8.52 6.73
C LEU A 119 8.07 9.69 7.48
N LYS A 120 8.77 10.55 6.78
CA LYS A 120 9.43 11.70 7.38
C LYS A 120 8.46 12.87 7.41
N GLU A 121 8.01 13.22 8.54
CA GLU A 121 7.07 14.32 8.70
C GLU A 121 7.72 15.45 9.46
#